data_8b1bbfe6e4ab9220469feee79487160b
#
_entry.id   8b1bbfe6e4ab9220469feee79487160b
#
_cell.length_a   1.000
_cell.length_b   1.000
_cell.length_c   1.000
_cell.angle_alpha   90.00
_cell.angle_beta   90.00
_cell.angle_gamma   90.00
#
_symmetry.space_group_name_H-M   'P 1'
#
loop_
_entity.id
_entity.type
_entity.pdbx_description
1 polymer ?
#
loop_
_entity_poly.entity_id
_entity_poly.type
_entity_poly.pdbx_seq_one_letter_code
_entity_poly.pdbx_strand_id
1 'polypeptide(L)'
;MKNFLPSDFLVHIGPECILCGRCVRECSFGVLEQKEGRITAHHARCVACQRCVVFCPRSAIAILPHPSISRPNAYWTPEQRRALLRQAQTGAILLAGAGNDQPYLSIWDHLLLDASQVTNPPIDPLREPMELVTFIGRKPDHLEIITDENGELKLAAELPPQLKLDTPIIFGAMSLGAVNLRVHKILAEAARRAGTYFNCGEGGLHEELYPYGQNTIVQVASGRFGVHQRYLEAAAAIEIKIGQGAKPGIGGHLAGEKVTEEIARTRMIPPGTDAISPAPHHDIYSIEDL
;
A
#
# COMPACT_ATOMS: atom_id res chain seq x y z
N MET A 1 -28.45 -20.35 -0.76
CA MET A 1 -27.48 -19.77 -1.67
C MET A 1 -26.68 -20.88 -2.33
N LYS A 2 -26.61 -20.94 -3.64
CA LYS A 2 -25.71 -21.87 -4.34
C LYS A 2 -24.29 -21.36 -4.14
N ASN A 3 -23.44 -22.17 -3.52
CA ASN A 3 -22.03 -21.85 -3.35
C ASN A 3 -21.35 -22.04 -4.71
N PHE A 4 -20.99 -20.97 -5.39
CA PHE A 4 -20.31 -21.00 -6.69
C PHE A 4 -18.80 -21.25 -6.56
N LEU A 5 -18.28 -21.25 -5.33
CA LEU A 5 -16.87 -21.46 -5.09
C LEU A 5 -16.58 -22.94 -4.85
N PRO A 6 -15.48 -23.47 -5.42
CA PRO A 6 -15.04 -24.82 -5.11
C PRO A 6 -14.70 -24.91 -3.62
N SER A 7 -14.90 -26.10 -3.05
CA SER A 7 -14.45 -26.39 -1.67
C SER A 7 -12.94 -26.27 -1.57
N ASP A 8 -12.42 -25.78 -0.44
CA ASP A 8 -10.98 -25.68 -0.20
C ASP A 8 -10.29 -27.05 -0.11
N PHE A 9 -11.01 -28.04 0.39
CA PHE A 9 -10.49 -29.37 0.65
C PHE A 9 -11.36 -30.45 0.05
N LEU A 10 -10.70 -31.52 -0.35
CA LEU A 10 -11.32 -32.74 -0.83
C LEU A 10 -11.09 -33.84 0.20
N VAL A 11 -12.15 -34.43 0.73
CA VAL A 11 -12.07 -35.57 1.63
C VAL A 11 -12.08 -36.83 0.77
N HIS A 12 -10.95 -37.53 0.76
CA HIS A 12 -10.81 -38.81 0.07
C HIS A 12 -11.06 -39.95 1.04
N ILE A 13 -11.85 -40.93 0.61
CA ILE A 13 -12.14 -42.16 1.38
C ILE A 13 -11.65 -43.32 0.55
N GLY A 14 -10.63 -43.96 1.06
CA GLY A 14 -9.97 -45.09 0.39
C GLY A 14 -10.72 -46.41 0.50
N PRO A 15 -10.31 -47.42 -0.28
CA PRO A 15 -10.94 -48.75 -0.32
C PRO A 15 -10.79 -49.52 1.01
N GLU A 16 -9.90 -49.11 1.89
CA GLU A 16 -9.69 -49.70 3.22
C GLU A 16 -10.83 -49.39 4.19
N CYS A 17 -11.80 -48.58 3.78
CA CYS A 17 -12.92 -48.16 4.60
C CYS A 17 -13.83 -49.36 4.95
N ILE A 18 -13.98 -49.63 6.23
CA ILE A 18 -14.83 -50.73 6.76
C ILE A 18 -16.22 -50.24 7.16
N LEU A 19 -16.61 -49.00 6.78
CA LEU A 19 -17.96 -48.45 7.02
C LEU A 19 -18.36 -48.36 8.50
N CYS A 20 -17.39 -48.26 9.44
CA CYS A 20 -17.67 -48.22 10.89
C CYS A 20 -18.39 -46.95 11.36
N GLY A 21 -18.55 -45.94 10.54
CA GLY A 21 -19.26 -44.67 10.84
C GLY A 21 -18.56 -43.77 11.84
N ARG A 22 -17.34 -44.11 12.32
CA ARG A 22 -16.65 -43.31 13.35
C ARG A 22 -16.35 -41.90 12.84
N CYS A 23 -15.89 -41.76 11.60
CA CYS A 23 -15.61 -40.48 10.97
C CYS A 23 -16.85 -39.57 10.86
N VAL A 24 -18.03 -40.15 10.69
CA VAL A 24 -19.29 -39.41 10.64
C VAL A 24 -19.60 -38.83 12.05
N ARG A 25 -19.46 -39.65 13.09
CA ARG A 25 -19.69 -39.20 14.49
C ARG A 25 -18.70 -38.15 14.95
N GLU A 26 -17.44 -38.28 14.51
CA GLU A 26 -16.36 -37.35 14.93
C GLU A 26 -16.36 -36.04 14.16
N CYS A 27 -17.10 -35.92 13.06
CA CYS A 27 -17.10 -34.71 12.24
C CYS A 27 -18.05 -33.63 12.81
N SER A 28 -17.51 -32.67 13.54
CA SER A 28 -18.27 -31.54 14.10
C SER A 28 -18.91 -30.61 13.04
N PHE A 29 -18.48 -30.72 11.79
CA PHE A 29 -18.91 -29.85 10.69
C PHE A 29 -19.95 -30.54 9.76
N GLY A 30 -20.35 -31.77 10.06
CA GLY A 30 -21.30 -32.51 9.25
C GLY A 30 -20.85 -32.72 7.80
N VAL A 31 -19.55 -32.94 7.60
CA VAL A 31 -18.94 -33.17 6.29
C VAL A 31 -19.23 -34.56 5.78
N LEU A 32 -19.23 -35.55 6.69
CA LEU A 32 -19.30 -36.97 6.33
C LEU A 32 -20.68 -37.52 6.67
N GLU A 33 -21.22 -38.29 5.76
CA GLU A 33 -22.52 -38.93 5.89
C GLU A 33 -22.43 -40.41 5.41
N GLN A 34 -23.09 -41.30 6.15
CA GLN A 34 -23.18 -42.72 5.76
C GLN A 34 -24.56 -42.99 5.17
N LYS A 35 -24.59 -43.27 3.85
CA LYS A 35 -25.80 -43.61 3.11
C LYS A 35 -25.56 -44.79 2.19
N GLU A 36 -26.52 -45.66 2.04
CA GLU A 36 -26.53 -46.75 1.05
C GLU A 36 -25.22 -47.58 1.06
N GLY A 37 -24.72 -47.89 2.27
CA GLY A 37 -23.54 -48.73 2.40
C GLY A 37 -22.22 -48.06 2.00
N ARG A 38 -22.17 -46.74 1.94
CA ARG A 38 -20.94 -45.96 1.67
C ARG A 38 -20.86 -44.70 2.54
N ILE A 39 -19.64 -44.18 2.70
CA ILE A 39 -19.43 -42.88 3.30
C ILE A 39 -19.28 -41.86 2.18
N THR A 40 -20.07 -40.79 2.22
CA THR A 40 -20.02 -39.65 1.30
C THR A 40 -19.54 -38.41 2.01
N ALA A 41 -18.97 -37.47 1.26
CA ALA A 41 -18.43 -36.23 1.84
C ALA A 41 -18.99 -34.98 1.17
N HIS A 42 -19.48 -34.06 1.98
CA HIS A 42 -19.85 -32.70 1.56
C HIS A 42 -18.61 -31.79 1.68
N HIS A 43 -17.75 -31.82 0.70
CA HIS A 43 -16.44 -31.16 0.70
C HIS A 43 -16.47 -29.68 1.08
N ALA A 44 -17.52 -28.94 0.66
CA ALA A 44 -17.67 -27.52 0.92
C ALA A 44 -17.76 -27.14 2.42
N ARG A 45 -18.01 -28.11 3.29
CA ARG A 45 -18.07 -27.91 4.75
C ARG A 45 -16.76 -28.28 5.44
N CYS A 46 -15.79 -28.86 4.74
CA CYS A 46 -14.54 -29.34 5.32
C CYS A 46 -13.60 -28.16 5.65
N VAL A 47 -13.16 -28.11 6.90
CA VAL A 47 -12.20 -27.12 7.41
C VAL A 47 -10.82 -27.74 7.69
N ALA A 48 -10.57 -28.92 7.20
CA ALA A 48 -9.30 -29.67 7.36
C ALA A 48 -8.85 -29.87 8.82
N CYS A 49 -9.76 -30.01 9.76
CA CYS A 49 -9.44 -30.21 11.19
C CYS A 49 -8.77 -31.58 11.52
N GLN A 50 -8.63 -32.48 10.56
CA GLN A 50 -7.98 -33.79 10.63
C GLN A 50 -8.64 -34.83 11.59
N ARG A 51 -9.70 -34.51 12.32
CA ARG A 51 -10.30 -35.44 13.30
C ARG A 51 -10.71 -36.78 12.65
N CYS A 52 -11.38 -36.75 11.50
CA CYS A 52 -11.79 -37.96 10.80
C CYS A 52 -10.61 -38.81 10.35
N VAL A 53 -9.45 -38.20 10.04
CA VAL A 53 -8.21 -38.89 9.68
C VAL A 53 -7.62 -39.58 10.90
N VAL A 54 -7.46 -38.84 12.01
CA VAL A 54 -6.85 -39.34 13.26
C VAL A 54 -7.67 -40.48 13.88
N PHE A 55 -8.99 -40.37 13.87
CA PHE A 55 -9.85 -41.37 14.48
C PHE A 55 -10.26 -42.51 13.56
N CYS A 56 -9.78 -42.53 12.30
CA CYS A 56 -10.05 -43.63 11.40
C CYS A 56 -9.21 -44.87 11.76
N PRO A 57 -9.85 -46.01 12.19
CA PRO A 57 -9.11 -47.18 12.65
C PRO A 57 -8.39 -47.92 11.51
N ARG A 58 -8.68 -47.57 10.26
CA ARG A 58 -8.09 -48.19 9.04
C ARG A 58 -7.28 -47.19 8.24
N SER A 59 -7.07 -45.97 8.74
CA SER A 59 -6.37 -44.88 8.01
C SER A 59 -6.90 -44.67 6.58
N ALA A 60 -8.18 -44.94 6.38
CA ALA A 60 -8.82 -44.90 5.07
C ALA A 60 -9.24 -43.47 4.61
N ILE A 61 -8.93 -42.44 5.40
CA ILE A 61 -9.36 -41.07 5.08
C ILE A 61 -8.13 -40.17 4.91
N ALA A 62 -8.14 -39.42 3.81
CA ALA A 62 -7.17 -38.38 3.56
C ALA A 62 -7.90 -37.05 3.26
N ILE A 63 -7.36 -35.94 3.73
CA ILE A 63 -7.84 -34.59 3.38
C ILE A 63 -6.78 -33.98 2.46
N LEU A 64 -7.20 -33.69 1.23
CA LEU A 64 -6.35 -33.16 0.18
C LEU A 64 -6.80 -31.75 -0.16
N PRO A 65 -5.91 -30.85 -0.58
CA PRO A 65 -6.31 -29.59 -1.20
C PRO A 65 -7.19 -29.91 -2.42
N HIS A 66 -8.31 -29.19 -2.54
CA HIS A 66 -9.16 -29.38 -3.72
C HIS A 66 -8.38 -28.89 -4.96
N PRO A 67 -8.29 -29.67 -6.04
CA PRO A 67 -7.65 -29.22 -7.25
C PRO A 67 -8.38 -27.98 -7.76
N SER A 68 -7.64 -26.90 -7.91
CA SER A 68 -8.21 -25.65 -8.44
C SER A 68 -8.80 -25.91 -9.82
N ILE A 69 -9.98 -25.36 -10.08
CA ILE A 69 -10.65 -25.42 -11.38
C ILE A 69 -9.79 -24.78 -12.49
N SER A 70 -8.83 -23.96 -12.11
CA SER A 70 -7.94 -23.26 -13.02
C SER A 70 -6.51 -23.81 -12.93
N ARG A 71 -5.86 -23.93 -14.07
CA ARG A 71 -4.46 -24.33 -14.12
C ARG A 71 -3.60 -23.35 -13.32
N PRO A 72 -2.79 -23.85 -12.37
CA PRO A 72 -1.86 -23.00 -11.66
C PRO A 72 -0.82 -22.42 -12.64
N ASN A 73 -0.45 -21.20 -12.45
CA ASN A 73 0.67 -20.59 -13.17
C ASN A 73 1.57 -19.83 -12.18
N ALA A 74 2.72 -19.34 -12.65
CA ALA A 74 3.72 -18.69 -11.80
C ALA A 74 3.20 -17.41 -11.11
N TYR A 75 2.17 -16.78 -11.67
CA TYR A 75 1.65 -15.50 -11.19
C TYR A 75 0.39 -15.63 -10.34
N TRP A 76 -0.38 -16.71 -10.57
CA TRP A 76 -1.65 -16.97 -9.91
C TRP A 76 -1.62 -18.34 -9.27
N THR A 77 -1.09 -18.41 -8.07
CA THR A 77 -1.09 -19.65 -7.30
C THR A 77 -2.50 -20.00 -6.84
N PRO A 78 -2.78 -21.29 -6.56
CA PRO A 78 -4.06 -21.70 -5.98
C PRO A 78 -4.42 -20.97 -4.69
N GLU A 79 -3.42 -20.62 -3.88
CA GLU A 79 -3.56 -19.90 -2.61
C GLU A 79 -4.02 -18.46 -2.85
N GLN A 80 -3.37 -17.74 -3.76
CA GLN A 80 -3.76 -16.38 -4.14
C GLN A 80 -5.18 -16.33 -4.67
N ARG A 81 -5.55 -17.29 -5.52
CA ARG A 81 -6.93 -17.39 -6.05
C ARG A 81 -7.94 -17.64 -4.97
N ARG A 82 -7.65 -18.55 -4.03
CA ARG A 82 -8.52 -18.80 -2.88
C ARG A 82 -8.70 -17.55 -2.02
N ALA A 83 -7.62 -16.84 -1.74
CA ALA A 83 -7.64 -15.60 -0.98
C ALA A 83 -8.53 -14.55 -1.67
N LEU A 84 -8.36 -14.38 -2.98
CA LEU A 84 -9.13 -13.44 -3.78
C LEU A 84 -10.63 -13.80 -3.81
N LEU A 85 -10.94 -15.09 -4.00
CA LEU A 85 -12.31 -15.58 -4.00
C LEU A 85 -12.98 -15.42 -2.63
N ARG A 86 -12.24 -15.65 -1.53
CA ARG A 86 -12.73 -15.42 -0.17
C ARG A 86 -13.02 -13.94 0.07
N GLN A 87 -12.13 -13.04 -0.34
CA GLN A 87 -12.38 -11.61 -0.23
C GLN A 87 -13.61 -11.19 -1.02
N ALA A 88 -13.77 -11.68 -2.25
CA ALA A 88 -14.95 -11.40 -3.06
C ALA A 88 -16.24 -11.96 -2.47
N GLN A 89 -16.19 -13.13 -1.83
CA GLN A 89 -17.35 -13.77 -1.23
C GLN A 89 -17.78 -13.14 0.09
N THR A 90 -16.83 -12.74 0.92
CA THR A 90 -17.10 -12.28 2.29
C THR A 90 -17.11 -10.77 2.42
N GLY A 91 -16.55 -10.04 1.44
CA GLY A 91 -16.29 -8.60 1.55
C GLY A 91 -15.24 -8.26 2.64
N ALA A 92 -14.62 -9.26 3.26
CA ALA A 92 -13.67 -9.06 4.33
C ALA A 92 -12.26 -8.87 3.78
N ILE A 93 -11.53 -7.92 4.36
CA ILE A 93 -10.11 -7.75 4.12
C ILE A 93 -9.37 -8.81 4.93
N LEU A 94 -8.46 -9.55 4.29
CA LEU A 94 -7.59 -10.47 5.00
C LEU A 94 -6.64 -9.70 5.93
N LEU A 95 -6.51 -10.15 7.18
CA LEU A 95 -5.66 -9.51 8.19
C LEU A 95 -4.16 -9.51 7.83
N ALA A 96 -3.75 -10.32 6.87
CA ALA A 96 -2.36 -10.50 6.42
C ALA A 96 -1.96 -9.57 5.26
N GLY A 97 -2.38 -8.30 5.26
CA GLY A 97 -1.99 -7.29 4.29
C GLY A 97 -2.47 -7.61 2.87
N ALA A 98 -1.70 -7.26 1.84
CA ALA A 98 -2.01 -7.52 0.44
C ALA A 98 -2.08 -9.02 0.07
N GLY A 99 -1.99 -9.87 1.06
CA GLY A 99 -2.40 -11.27 1.01
C GLY A 99 -1.54 -12.18 0.17
N ASN A 100 -0.31 -11.80 -0.12
CA ASN A 100 0.62 -12.69 -0.79
C ASN A 100 1.83 -12.97 0.12
N ASP A 101 1.80 -14.10 0.82
CA ASP A 101 2.88 -14.63 1.63
C ASP A 101 3.87 -15.52 0.83
N GLN A 102 3.61 -15.68 -0.46
CA GLN A 102 4.44 -16.46 -1.35
C GLN A 102 5.56 -15.62 -1.96
N PRO A 103 6.74 -16.22 -2.23
CA PRO A 103 7.78 -15.56 -3.01
C PRO A 103 7.21 -15.08 -4.35
N TYR A 104 7.28 -13.79 -4.58
CA TYR A 104 6.82 -13.18 -5.80
C TYR A 104 7.94 -13.18 -6.84
N LEU A 105 7.72 -13.92 -7.92
CA LEU A 105 8.57 -13.80 -9.10
C LEU A 105 8.16 -12.53 -9.85
N SER A 106 8.98 -11.50 -9.73
CA SER A 106 8.76 -10.27 -10.48
C SER A 106 8.92 -10.54 -11.97
N ILE A 107 7.82 -10.41 -12.71
CA ILE A 107 7.88 -10.52 -14.18
C ILE A 107 8.76 -9.42 -14.77
N TRP A 108 8.82 -8.26 -14.13
CA TRP A 108 9.58 -7.12 -14.60
C TRP A 108 11.08 -7.38 -14.62
N ASP A 109 11.58 -8.24 -13.73
CA ASP A 109 12.99 -8.63 -13.70
C ASP A 109 13.40 -9.47 -14.93
N HIS A 110 12.44 -9.99 -15.68
CA HIS A 110 12.63 -10.80 -16.87
C HIS A 110 12.23 -10.08 -18.17
N LEU A 111 11.80 -8.82 -18.07
CA LEU A 111 11.43 -8.01 -19.21
C LEU A 111 12.55 -7.02 -19.53
N LEU A 112 13.13 -7.15 -20.70
CA LEU A 112 13.91 -6.08 -21.32
C LEU A 112 12.95 -5.20 -22.09
N LEU A 113 12.69 -3.99 -21.61
CA LEU A 113 11.87 -3.00 -22.29
C LEU A 113 12.77 -2.17 -23.18
N ASP A 114 12.65 -2.39 -24.46
CA ASP A 114 13.24 -1.52 -25.48
C ASP A 114 12.10 -0.70 -26.10
N ALA A 115 11.85 0.45 -25.48
CA ALA A 115 10.78 1.34 -25.87
C ALA A 115 11.29 2.38 -26.85
N SER A 116 10.84 2.32 -28.10
CA SER A 116 11.07 3.37 -29.07
C SER A 116 9.91 4.35 -29.10
N GLN A 117 10.22 5.64 -29.16
CA GLN A 117 9.20 6.68 -29.36
C GLN A 117 8.84 6.77 -30.85
N VAL A 118 7.55 6.80 -31.14
CA VAL A 118 7.05 6.94 -32.52
C VAL A 118 7.26 8.36 -33.06
N THR A 119 7.24 9.35 -32.17
CA THR A 119 7.29 10.79 -32.53
C THR A 119 8.67 11.42 -32.43
N ASN A 120 9.57 10.83 -31.64
CA ASN A 120 10.94 11.30 -31.47
C ASN A 120 11.93 10.17 -31.73
N PRO A 121 13.13 10.44 -32.24
CA PRO A 121 14.16 9.41 -32.33
C PRO A 121 14.48 8.87 -30.94
N PRO A 122 14.75 7.55 -30.81
CA PRO A 122 15.11 6.96 -29.52
C PRO A 122 16.38 7.62 -28.97
N ILE A 123 16.35 7.99 -27.69
CA ILE A 123 17.52 8.51 -26.99
C ILE A 123 18.40 7.30 -26.63
N ASP A 124 19.65 7.34 -27.06
CA ASP A 124 20.66 6.36 -26.69
C ASP A 124 21.18 6.70 -25.27
N PRO A 125 20.84 5.94 -24.22
CA PRO A 125 21.24 6.26 -22.85
C PRO A 125 22.76 6.16 -22.62
N LEU A 126 23.49 5.58 -23.57
CA LEU A 126 24.96 5.54 -23.53
C LEU A 126 25.59 6.78 -24.16
N ARG A 127 24.86 7.49 -25.00
CA ARG A 127 25.36 8.68 -25.75
C ARG A 127 24.70 9.96 -25.27
N GLU A 128 23.44 9.89 -24.89
CA GLU A 128 22.65 11.05 -24.46
C GLU A 128 22.07 10.78 -23.08
N PRO A 129 22.33 11.65 -22.08
CA PRO A 129 21.72 11.50 -20.77
C PRO A 129 20.20 11.62 -20.91
N MET A 130 19.47 10.71 -20.27
CA MET A 130 18.02 10.77 -20.22
C MET A 130 17.58 12.02 -19.46
N GLU A 131 16.66 12.81 -20.04
CA GLU A 131 16.08 13.96 -19.35
C GLU A 131 15.16 13.45 -18.22
N LEU A 132 15.62 13.55 -16.99
CA LEU A 132 14.90 13.13 -15.80
C LEU A 132 14.21 14.30 -15.09
N VAL A 133 14.55 15.53 -15.46
CA VAL A 133 13.97 16.72 -14.83
C VAL A 133 12.47 16.78 -15.06
N THR A 134 11.74 16.86 -13.97
CA THR A 134 10.28 16.88 -13.96
C THR A 134 9.79 18.08 -13.19
N PHE A 135 8.71 18.69 -13.66
CA PHE A 135 8.06 19.81 -12.99
C PHE A 135 6.65 19.39 -12.52
N ILE A 136 6.36 19.67 -11.26
CA ILE A 136 5.02 19.47 -10.68
C ILE A 136 4.44 20.85 -10.39
N GLY A 137 3.29 21.14 -10.99
CA GLY A 137 2.61 22.41 -10.83
C GLY A 137 1.52 22.60 -11.87
N ARG A 138 0.88 23.74 -11.84
CA ARG A 138 -0.14 24.08 -12.83
C ARG A 138 0.52 24.33 -14.19
N LYS A 139 0.02 23.65 -15.23
CA LYS A 139 0.41 23.94 -16.60
C LYS A 139 -0.04 25.37 -16.93
N PRO A 140 0.82 26.25 -17.46
CA PRO A 140 0.40 27.56 -17.89
C PRO A 140 -0.62 27.47 -19.04
N ASP A 141 -1.60 28.35 -19.03
CA ASP A 141 -2.65 28.38 -20.06
C ASP A 141 -2.07 28.83 -21.42
N HIS A 142 -1.05 29.69 -21.36
CA HIS A 142 -0.34 30.20 -22.55
C HIS A 142 1.15 30.32 -22.23
N LEU A 143 1.99 29.98 -23.21
CA LEU A 143 3.44 30.19 -23.17
C LEU A 143 3.80 31.21 -24.25
N GLU A 144 4.34 32.35 -23.84
CA GLU A 144 4.89 33.35 -24.75
C GLU A 144 6.41 33.23 -24.75
N ILE A 145 6.96 32.85 -25.89
CA ILE A 145 8.40 32.70 -26.09
C ILE A 145 8.88 33.87 -26.95
N ILE A 146 9.83 34.61 -26.45
CA ILE A 146 10.49 35.70 -27.16
C ILE A 146 11.94 35.36 -27.41
N THR A 147 12.51 35.95 -28.47
CA THR A 147 13.95 35.89 -28.72
C THR A 147 14.58 37.14 -28.19
N ASP A 148 15.60 37.03 -27.34
CA ASP A 148 16.32 38.18 -26.82
C ASP A 148 17.31 38.78 -27.82
N GLU A 149 17.95 39.86 -27.42
CA GLU A 149 18.92 40.59 -28.27
C GLU A 149 20.12 39.74 -28.74
N ASN A 150 20.40 38.64 -28.00
CA ASN A 150 21.49 37.71 -28.31
C ASN A 150 21.04 36.52 -29.20
N GLY A 151 19.74 36.47 -29.55
CA GLY A 151 19.14 35.37 -30.31
C GLY A 151 18.75 34.15 -29.45
N GLU A 152 18.79 34.29 -28.12
CA GLU A 152 18.37 33.22 -27.21
C GLU A 152 16.86 33.26 -26.98
N LEU A 153 16.26 32.06 -26.89
CA LEU A 153 14.83 31.91 -26.57
C LEU A 153 14.61 32.11 -25.06
N LYS A 154 13.73 33.08 -24.73
CA LYS A 154 13.32 33.36 -23.35
C LYS A 154 11.80 33.29 -23.21
N LEU A 155 11.37 32.87 -22.06
CA LEU A 155 9.96 32.91 -21.69
C LEU A 155 9.60 34.32 -21.26
N ALA A 156 8.61 34.94 -21.92
CA ALA A 156 8.09 36.25 -21.58
C ALA A 156 7.01 36.19 -20.49
N ALA A 157 6.31 35.06 -20.38
CA ALA A 157 5.28 34.85 -19.38
C ALA A 157 5.87 34.37 -18.04
N GLU A 158 5.37 34.89 -16.93
CA GLU A 158 5.67 34.36 -15.62
C GLU A 158 4.98 32.99 -15.44
N LEU A 159 5.76 31.97 -15.10
CA LEU A 159 5.21 30.64 -14.82
C LEU A 159 4.55 30.61 -13.43
N PRO A 160 3.42 29.93 -13.27
CA PRO A 160 2.88 29.66 -11.96
C PRO A 160 3.91 28.85 -11.14
N PRO A 161 3.86 28.92 -9.80
CA PRO A 161 4.79 28.19 -8.94
C PRO A 161 4.83 26.70 -9.28
N GLN A 162 6.03 26.17 -9.38
CA GLN A 162 6.28 24.77 -9.74
C GLN A 162 7.37 24.18 -8.85
N LEU A 163 7.23 22.90 -8.54
CA LEU A 163 8.29 22.10 -7.92
C LEU A 163 9.13 21.47 -9.04
N LYS A 164 10.40 21.80 -9.06
CA LYS A 164 11.36 21.18 -9.97
C LYS A 164 12.01 19.98 -9.29
N LEU A 165 11.96 18.81 -9.94
CA LEU A 165 12.66 17.60 -9.52
C LEU A 165 13.75 17.30 -10.54
N ASP A 166 14.99 17.20 -10.09
CA ASP A 166 16.10 16.75 -10.95
C ASP A 166 16.01 15.22 -11.20
N THR A 167 15.34 14.50 -10.29
CA THR A 167 14.99 13.08 -10.41
C THR A 167 13.50 12.92 -10.11
N PRO A 168 12.70 12.22 -10.93
CA PRO A 168 11.26 12.12 -10.78
C PRO A 168 10.82 11.18 -9.64
N ILE A 169 11.44 11.32 -8.48
CA ILE A 169 11.21 10.53 -7.28
C ILE A 169 11.06 11.49 -6.10
N ILE A 170 9.97 11.35 -5.35
CA ILE A 170 9.73 12.06 -4.08
C ILE A 170 9.68 11.03 -2.96
N PHE A 171 10.28 11.33 -1.82
CA PHE A 171 10.16 10.48 -0.64
C PHE A 171 8.72 10.52 -0.09
N GLY A 172 8.17 9.34 0.15
CA GLY A 172 6.85 9.21 0.76
C GLY A 172 6.82 9.84 2.16
N ALA A 173 5.66 10.39 2.51
CA ALA A 173 5.45 11.06 3.78
C ALA A 173 5.62 10.11 4.98
N MET A 174 6.49 10.47 5.91
CA MET A 174 6.73 9.74 7.16
C MET A 174 6.81 10.72 8.32
N SER A 175 5.90 10.62 9.28
CA SER A 175 5.84 11.55 10.41
C SER A 175 6.90 11.27 11.46
N LEU A 176 7.39 12.32 12.12
CA LEU A 176 8.20 12.19 13.34
C LEU A 176 7.37 11.46 14.41
N GLY A 177 7.94 10.39 14.96
CA GLY A 177 7.25 9.47 15.87
C GLY A 177 6.84 8.15 15.21
N ALA A 178 6.55 8.14 13.89
CA ALA A 178 6.53 6.92 13.10
C ALA A 178 7.97 6.48 12.74
N VAL A 179 8.81 7.46 12.40
CA VAL A 179 10.26 7.32 12.28
C VAL A 179 10.94 8.34 13.21
N ASN A 180 12.22 8.15 13.50
CA ASN A 180 12.97 9.05 14.38
C ASN A 180 13.60 10.23 13.62
N LEU A 181 14.09 11.23 14.35
CA LEU A 181 14.72 12.42 13.79
C LEU A 181 15.94 12.10 12.91
N ARG A 182 16.72 11.07 13.24
CA ARG A 182 17.88 10.67 12.43
C ARG A 182 17.46 10.24 11.02
N VAL A 183 16.37 9.50 10.90
CA VAL A 183 15.82 9.10 9.59
C VAL A 183 15.37 10.34 8.81
N HIS A 184 14.64 11.26 9.44
CA HIS A 184 14.25 12.52 8.81
C HIS A 184 15.44 13.31 8.28
N LYS A 185 16.51 13.45 9.08
CA LYS A 185 17.75 14.14 8.67
C LYS A 185 18.42 13.49 7.47
N ILE A 186 18.47 12.15 7.45
CA ILE A 186 19.04 11.39 6.33
C ILE A 186 18.22 11.60 5.06
N LEU A 187 16.88 11.52 5.16
CA LEU A 187 15.99 11.70 4.02
C LEU A 187 16.00 13.13 3.48
N ALA A 188 16.02 14.13 4.37
CA ALA A 188 16.12 15.54 3.98
C ALA A 188 17.44 15.84 3.26
N GLU A 189 18.55 15.32 3.77
CA GLU A 189 19.86 15.47 3.14
C GLU A 189 19.93 14.71 1.80
N ALA A 190 19.36 13.52 1.73
CA ALA A 190 19.27 12.75 0.48
C ALA A 190 18.44 13.49 -0.58
N ALA A 191 17.28 14.05 -0.19
CA ALA A 191 16.44 14.85 -1.07
C ALA A 191 17.19 16.06 -1.63
N ARG A 192 17.88 16.78 -0.75
CA ARG A 192 18.71 17.93 -1.14
C ARG A 192 19.79 17.57 -2.14
N ARG A 193 20.50 16.45 -1.93
CA ARG A 193 21.57 15.98 -2.83
C ARG A 193 21.05 15.48 -4.16
N ALA A 194 19.87 14.85 -4.17
CA ALA A 194 19.26 14.28 -5.37
C ALA A 194 18.38 15.27 -6.14
N GLY A 195 18.31 16.55 -5.71
CA GLY A 195 17.46 17.55 -6.34
C GLY A 195 15.97 17.18 -6.33
N THR A 196 15.51 16.62 -5.20
CA THR A 196 14.11 16.22 -5.00
C THR A 196 13.61 16.69 -3.64
N TYR A 197 12.47 16.14 -3.18
CA TYR A 197 11.82 16.58 -1.96
C TYR A 197 11.66 15.46 -0.94
N PHE A 198 11.87 15.82 0.31
CA PHE A 198 11.53 15.05 1.49
C PHE A 198 10.16 15.49 1.99
N ASN A 199 9.27 14.55 2.33
CA ASN A 199 7.97 14.84 2.92
C ASN A 199 8.00 14.49 4.42
N CYS A 200 7.82 15.50 5.28
CA CYS A 200 7.91 15.32 6.72
C CYS A 200 6.71 14.61 7.36
N GLY A 201 5.64 14.36 6.60
CA GLY A 201 4.39 13.81 7.11
C GLY A 201 3.61 14.81 7.98
N GLU A 202 2.59 14.33 8.68
CA GLU A 202 1.61 15.14 9.42
C GLU A 202 1.99 15.49 10.86
N GLY A 203 3.22 15.20 11.26
CA GLY A 203 3.67 15.34 12.65
C GLY A 203 4.38 16.65 13.01
N GLY A 204 4.30 17.66 12.15
CA GLY A 204 5.09 18.87 12.28
C GLY A 204 6.52 18.72 11.75
N LEU A 205 7.32 19.78 11.80
CA LEU A 205 8.71 19.82 11.37
C LEU A 205 9.61 20.10 12.55
N HIS A 206 10.54 19.19 12.83
CA HIS A 206 11.53 19.37 13.89
C HIS A 206 12.44 20.56 13.59
N GLU A 207 12.87 21.31 14.61
CA GLU A 207 13.65 22.54 14.44
C GLU A 207 14.94 22.35 13.63
N GLU A 208 15.61 21.21 13.76
CA GLU A 208 16.82 20.88 13.01
C GLU A 208 16.59 20.65 11.50
N LEU A 209 15.34 20.56 11.05
CA LEU A 209 14.98 20.33 9.65
C LEU A 209 14.62 21.60 8.89
N TYR A 210 14.42 22.73 9.58
CA TYR A 210 14.15 24.00 8.92
C TYR A 210 15.20 24.42 7.89
N PRO A 211 16.51 24.12 8.08
CA PRO A 211 17.51 24.41 7.04
C PRO A 211 17.29 23.67 5.71
N TYR A 212 16.48 22.61 5.72
CA TYR A 212 16.11 21.83 4.52
C TYR A 212 14.77 22.25 3.93
N GLY A 213 14.17 23.35 4.37
CA GLY A 213 12.83 23.78 4.00
C GLY A 213 12.60 23.83 2.49
N GLN A 214 13.57 24.31 1.72
CA GLN A 214 13.51 24.39 0.26
C GLN A 214 13.46 23.02 -0.45
N ASN A 215 13.76 21.95 0.26
CA ASN A 215 13.65 20.57 -0.22
C ASN A 215 12.64 19.77 0.60
N THR A 216 11.77 20.46 1.34
CA THR A 216 10.79 19.82 2.23
C THR A 216 9.37 20.12 1.79
N ILE A 217 8.56 19.08 1.70
CA ILE A 217 7.11 19.17 1.63
C ILE A 217 6.56 18.93 3.03
N VAL A 218 5.68 19.82 3.48
CA VAL A 218 5.02 19.71 4.79
C VAL A 218 3.56 19.33 4.62
N GLN A 219 3.07 18.46 5.52
CA GLN A 219 1.67 18.04 5.47
C GLN A 219 0.79 18.82 6.43
N VAL A 220 -0.44 19.08 5.99
CA VAL A 220 -1.55 19.56 6.80
C VAL A 220 -2.63 18.49 6.79
N ALA A 221 -2.68 17.68 7.85
CA ALA A 221 -3.74 16.70 8.08
C ALA A 221 -4.84 17.30 8.98
N SER A 222 -5.96 16.61 9.15
CA SER A 222 -7.07 17.06 9.97
C SER A 222 -6.72 17.32 11.44
N GLY A 223 -5.73 16.60 11.97
CA GLY A 223 -5.20 16.81 13.33
C GLY A 223 -4.36 18.07 13.51
N ARG A 224 -3.90 18.69 12.43
CA ARG A 224 -3.13 19.95 12.43
C ARG A 224 -1.92 19.96 13.36
N PHE A 225 -1.28 18.81 13.62
CA PHE A 225 -0.15 18.68 14.53
C PHE A 225 1.07 19.47 14.05
N GLY A 226 1.54 20.40 14.88
CA GLY A 226 2.69 21.26 14.59
C GLY A 226 2.48 22.22 13.44
N VAL A 227 1.24 22.47 13.02
CA VAL A 227 0.92 23.42 11.94
C VAL A 227 0.88 24.83 12.51
N HIS A 228 1.77 25.68 12.03
CA HIS A 228 1.85 27.10 12.37
C HIS A 228 2.50 27.88 11.22
N GLN A 229 2.44 29.19 11.24
CA GLN A 229 2.88 30.07 10.14
C GLN A 229 4.30 29.74 9.68
N ARG A 230 5.27 29.70 10.59
CA ARG A 230 6.69 29.40 10.26
C ARG A 230 6.86 28.02 9.62
N TYR A 231 6.05 27.03 10.04
CA TYR A 231 6.06 25.69 9.47
C TYR A 231 5.64 25.70 7.99
N LEU A 232 4.60 26.46 7.68
CA LEU A 232 4.07 26.56 6.31
C LEU A 232 5.02 27.36 5.41
N GLU A 233 5.54 28.49 5.92
CA GLU A 233 6.43 29.38 5.16
C GLU A 233 7.81 28.79 4.89
N ALA A 234 8.29 27.88 5.72
CA ALA A 234 9.61 27.28 5.56
C ALA A 234 9.68 26.24 4.44
N ALA A 235 8.55 25.70 4.02
CA ALA A 235 8.47 24.57 3.11
C ALA A 235 8.45 24.98 1.63
N ALA A 236 9.00 24.12 0.77
CA ALA A 236 8.88 24.27 -0.67
C ALA A 236 7.43 24.08 -1.17
N ALA A 237 6.68 23.23 -0.49
CA ALA A 237 5.26 23.00 -0.78
C ALA A 237 4.50 22.52 0.46
N ILE A 238 3.19 22.73 0.42
CA ILE A 238 2.24 22.27 1.42
C ILE A 238 1.39 21.17 0.79
N GLU A 239 1.30 20.02 1.46
CA GLU A 239 0.46 18.90 1.04
C GLU A 239 -0.74 18.79 1.99
N ILE A 240 -1.94 18.99 1.46
CA ILE A 240 -3.17 18.79 2.21
C ILE A 240 -3.49 17.29 2.22
N LYS A 241 -3.52 16.71 3.42
CA LYS A 241 -3.80 15.29 3.60
C LYS A 241 -5.25 15.07 4.02
N ILE A 242 -6.05 14.50 3.13
CA ILE A 242 -7.48 14.25 3.37
C ILE A 242 -7.70 12.98 4.22
N GLY A 243 -6.85 11.98 4.08
CA GLY A 243 -6.95 10.71 4.80
C GLY A 243 -5.80 9.76 4.51
N GLN A 244 -5.93 8.50 4.93
CA GLN A 244 -4.97 7.43 4.66
C GLN A 244 -5.65 6.23 4.02
N GLY A 245 -4.98 5.60 3.04
CA GLY A 245 -5.49 4.38 2.41
C GLY A 245 -5.65 3.20 3.38
N ALA A 246 -4.74 3.08 4.36
CA ALA A 246 -4.80 2.04 5.39
C ALA A 246 -5.92 2.24 6.43
N LYS A 247 -6.44 3.46 6.56
CA LYS A 247 -7.52 3.83 7.49
C LYS A 247 -8.49 4.75 6.75
N PRO A 248 -9.41 4.20 5.95
CA PRO A 248 -10.34 5.02 5.17
C PRO A 248 -11.11 6.02 6.03
N GLY A 249 -11.16 7.28 5.59
CA GLY A 249 -11.91 8.36 6.24
C GLY A 249 -11.21 9.04 7.41
N ILE A 250 -10.03 8.58 7.86
CA ILE A 250 -9.25 9.24 8.91
C ILE A 250 -7.78 9.38 8.51
N GLY A 251 -7.05 10.23 9.24
CA GLY A 251 -5.60 10.39 9.11
C GLY A 251 -4.79 9.48 10.01
N GLY A 252 -3.59 9.93 10.36
CA GLY A 252 -2.66 9.18 11.21
C GLY A 252 -3.08 9.07 12.66
N HIS A 253 -2.55 8.06 13.33
CA HIS A 253 -2.65 7.87 14.76
C HIS A 253 -1.26 7.53 15.30
N LEU A 254 -0.79 8.30 16.26
CA LEU A 254 0.40 8.00 17.05
C LEU A 254 -0.02 7.78 18.50
N ALA A 255 0.21 6.58 19.02
CA ALA A 255 -0.13 6.24 20.40
C ALA A 255 0.67 7.09 21.39
N GLY A 256 0.05 7.49 22.50
CA GLY A 256 0.62 8.39 23.50
C GLY A 256 1.95 7.89 24.07
N GLU A 257 2.12 6.58 24.22
CA GLU A 257 3.37 5.96 24.67
C GLU A 257 4.59 6.29 23.78
N LYS A 258 4.34 6.64 22.50
CA LYS A 258 5.35 7.05 21.54
C LYS A 258 5.57 8.58 21.52
N VAL A 259 4.70 9.34 22.17
CA VAL A 259 4.76 10.81 22.20
C VAL A 259 5.72 11.25 23.31
N THR A 260 7.01 11.20 23.02
CA THR A 260 8.07 11.71 23.89
C THR A 260 8.04 13.23 23.95
N GLU A 261 8.82 13.85 24.86
CA GLU A 261 8.97 15.30 24.97
C GLU A 261 9.37 15.98 23.63
N GLU A 262 10.28 15.36 22.87
CA GLU A 262 10.72 15.84 21.57
C GLU A 262 9.56 15.84 20.55
N ILE A 263 8.83 14.72 20.47
CA ILE A 263 7.70 14.56 19.56
C ILE A 263 6.53 15.47 19.97
N ALA A 264 6.26 15.56 21.27
CA ALA A 264 5.24 16.43 21.85
C ALA A 264 5.46 17.89 21.47
N ARG A 265 6.72 18.36 21.61
CA ARG A 265 7.09 19.73 21.23
C ARG A 265 6.91 19.97 19.73
N THR A 266 7.36 19.05 18.89
CA THR A 266 7.23 19.17 17.43
C THR A 266 5.77 19.14 16.97
N ARG A 267 4.94 18.33 17.61
CA ARG A 267 3.51 18.20 17.30
C ARG A 267 2.62 19.25 17.99
N MET A 268 3.17 19.99 18.93
CA MET A 268 2.45 20.98 19.75
C MET A 268 1.31 20.36 20.55
N ILE A 269 1.55 19.18 21.16
CA ILE A 269 0.62 18.44 22.00
C ILE A 269 1.30 18.04 23.31
N PRO A 270 0.56 17.71 24.39
CA PRO A 270 1.18 17.23 25.63
C PRO A 270 1.89 15.87 25.44
N PRO A 271 3.03 15.62 26.13
CA PRO A 271 3.66 14.32 26.14
C PRO A 271 2.71 13.22 26.64
N GLY A 272 2.86 12.01 26.13
CA GLY A 272 2.05 10.88 26.53
C GLY A 272 0.59 10.89 26.06
N THR A 273 0.20 11.88 25.24
CA THR A 273 -1.17 11.99 24.71
C THR A 273 -1.22 11.41 23.31
N ASP A 274 -2.28 10.64 23.03
CA ASP A 274 -2.55 10.13 21.69
C ASP A 274 -2.73 11.26 20.68
N ALA A 275 -2.02 11.16 19.54
CA ALA A 275 -2.16 12.09 18.43
C ALA A 275 -3.00 11.43 17.32
N ILE A 276 -4.24 11.85 17.18
CA ILE A 276 -5.19 11.31 16.22
C ILE A 276 -5.62 12.40 15.26
N SER A 277 -5.47 12.14 13.95
CA SER A 277 -6.06 12.98 12.91
C SER A 277 -7.45 12.46 12.59
N PRO A 278 -8.53 13.12 13.11
CA PRO A 278 -9.90 12.69 12.86
C PRO A 278 -10.32 12.93 11.41
N ALA A 279 -11.44 12.35 11.01
CA ALA A 279 -12.15 12.73 9.79
C ALA A 279 -13.10 13.89 10.08
N PRO A 280 -13.41 14.74 9.14
CA PRO A 280 -12.63 15.31 8.04
C PRO A 280 -11.85 16.56 8.50
N HIS A 281 -11.26 17.30 7.57
CA HIS A 281 -10.87 18.70 7.85
C HIS A 281 -12.12 19.53 8.15
N HIS A 282 -12.09 20.35 9.21
CA HIS A 282 -13.25 21.13 9.65
C HIS A 282 -13.57 22.33 8.76
N ASP A 283 -12.72 22.61 7.80
CA ASP A 283 -12.79 23.76 6.89
C ASP A 283 -12.69 23.35 5.40
N ILE A 284 -12.72 22.05 5.10
CA ILE A 284 -12.68 21.52 3.72
C ILE A 284 -13.79 20.49 3.58
N TYR A 285 -14.88 20.86 2.94
CA TYR A 285 -16.06 20.01 2.72
C TYR A 285 -16.42 19.84 1.25
N SER A 286 -15.76 20.60 0.37
CA SER A 286 -15.99 20.56 -1.07
C SER A 286 -14.67 20.76 -1.82
N ILE A 287 -14.71 20.61 -3.15
CA ILE A 287 -13.57 20.90 -4.03
C ILE A 287 -13.22 22.38 -4.00
N GLU A 288 -14.24 23.23 -3.86
CA GLU A 288 -14.09 24.68 -3.82
C GLU A 288 -13.42 25.15 -2.52
N ASP A 289 -13.60 24.42 -1.42
CA ASP A 289 -12.93 24.72 -0.15
C ASP A 289 -11.43 24.37 -0.21
N LEU A 290 -11.06 23.38 -1.04
CA LEU A 290 -9.71 22.91 -1.22
C LEU A 290 -8.91 23.82 -2.16
#